data_9ecb955dac3259b35d523093da34f5ce
#
_entry.id   9ecb955dac3259b35d523093da34f5ce
#
_cell.length_a   1.000
_cell.length_b   1.000
_cell.length_c   1.000
_cell.angle_alpha   90.00
_cell.angle_beta   90.00
_cell.angle_gamma   90.00
#
_symmetry.space_group_name_H-M   'P 1'
#
loop_
_entity.id
_entity.type
_entity.pdbx_description
1 polymer ?
#
loop_
_entity_poly.entity_id
_entity_poly.type
_entity_poly.pdbx_seq_one_letter_code
_entity_poly.pdbx_strand_id
1 'polypeptide(L)'
;MQAVEINTGANPQASVIWLHGLGADGHDFEPIVPELELDRPVRFVFPHAPVRPVTINQGMRMRAWYDILQFGPGPEDEAGVRASQKLVEAMIAAERERGMRAIVLAGFSQGGAIVLQTALRHGERLAGVLALSTYLPLHRTLEAERSAANREVPIFMAHGQYDDVIPLQRAEQSRQLLERLGHKVQWHTYPMPHSVCPEEIADISTFLRKIL
;
A
#
# COMPACT_ATOMS: atom_id res chain seq x y z
N MET A 1 9.53 -4.99 -13.67
CA MET A 1 10.17 -4.23 -12.57
C MET A 1 10.94 -5.22 -11.72
N GLN A 2 12.11 -4.86 -11.18
CA GLN A 2 12.84 -5.71 -10.24
C GLN A 2 12.10 -5.76 -8.89
N ALA A 3 12.02 -6.94 -8.28
CA ALA A 3 11.36 -7.17 -7.01
C ALA A 3 12.07 -8.28 -6.23
N VAL A 4 11.94 -8.25 -4.91
CA VAL A 4 12.20 -9.39 -4.03
C VAL A 4 10.94 -10.26 -4.01
N GLU A 5 11.09 -11.56 -4.11
CA GLU A 5 9.97 -12.50 -4.22
C GLU A 5 10.14 -13.62 -3.19
N ILE A 6 9.11 -13.87 -2.40
CA ILE A 6 9.11 -14.89 -1.35
C ILE A 6 7.83 -15.72 -1.45
N ASN A 7 7.96 -17.04 -1.47
CA ASN A 7 6.84 -17.96 -1.33
C ASN A 7 6.88 -18.59 0.06
N THR A 8 5.83 -18.47 0.85
CA THR A 8 5.76 -19.08 2.20
C THR A 8 5.49 -20.60 2.16
N GLY A 9 5.27 -21.15 0.98
CA GLY A 9 5.07 -22.58 0.76
C GLY A 9 4.90 -22.92 -0.72
N ALA A 10 4.63 -24.17 -1.02
CA ALA A 10 4.47 -24.67 -2.39
C ALA A 10 3.10 -24.25 -2.99
N ASN A 11 3.10 -23.97 -4.29
CA ASN A 11 1.89 -23.70 -5.08
C ASN A 11 0.96 -22.60 -4.49
N PRO A 12 1.45 -21.39 -4.20
CA PRO A 12 0.61 -20.31 -3.70
C PRO A 12 -0.50 -19.98 -4.71
N GLN A 13 -1.69 -19.70 -4.21
CA GLN A 13 -2.85 -19.24 -4.98
C GLN A 13 -3.19 -17.78 -4.68
N ALA A 14 -2.47 -17.18 -3.75
CA ALA A 14 -2.62 -15.80 -3.33
C ALA A 14 -1.27 -15.07 -3.43
N SER A 15 -1.34 -13.78 -3.76
CA SER A 15 -0.18 -12.90 -3.83
C SER A 15 -0.42 -11.62 -3.04
N VAL A 16 0.61 -11.16 -2.34
CA VAL A 16 0.66 -9.83 -1.70
C VAL A 16 1.75 -9.02 -2.39
N ILE A 17 1.36 -7.94 -3.06
CA ILE A 17 2.28 -6.97 -3.65
C ILE A 17 2.48 -5.87 -2.61
N TRP A 18 3.69 -5.75 -2.06
CA TRP A 18 3.99 -4.87 -0.93
C TRP A 18 4.98 -3.77 -1.30
N LEU A 19 4.52 -2.52 -1.25
CA LEU A 19 5.26 -1.34 -1.65
C LEU A 19 5.93 -0.68 -0.43
N HIS A 20 7.24 -0.44 -0.52
CA HIS A 20 8.04 0.23 0.50
C HIS A 20 7.83 1.75 0.55
N GLY A 21 8.31 2.39 1.60
CA GLY A 21 8.30 3.85 1.77
C GLY A 21 9.37 4.59 0.94
N LEU A 22 9.36 5.91 1.00
CA LEU A 22 10.34 6.77 0.33
C LEU A 22 11.77 6.44 0.78
N GLY A 23 12.67 6.28 -0.17
CA GLY A 23 14.11 6.04 0.08
C GLY A 23 14.48 4.61 0.45
N ALA A 24 13.50 3.77 0.82
CA ALA A 24 13.68 2.34 1.07
C ALA A 24 13.70 1.54 -0.25
N ASP A 25 13.66 0.23 -0.16
CA ASP A 25 13.58 -0.67 -1.31
C ASP A 25 12.77 -1.94 -0.98
N GLY A 26 12.73 -2.91 -1.89
CA GLY A 26 11.96 -4.14 -1.72
C GLY A 26 12.40 -5.02 -0.55
N HIS A 27 13.58 -4.81 0.03
CA HIS A 27 14.06 -5.57 1.19
C HIS A 27 13.50 -5.03 2.53
N ASP A 28 12.89 -3.84 2.53
CA ASP A 28 12.45 -3.15 3.74
C ASP A 28 11.42 -3.96 4.55
N PHE A 29 10.45 -4.57 3.88
CA PHE A 29 9.40 -5.40 4.51
C PHE A 29 9.60 -6.91 4.36
N GLU A 30 10.66 -7.36 3.69
CA GLU A 30 10.99 -8.79 3.59
C GLU A 30 11.07 -9.48 4.97
N PRO A 31 11.69 -8.86 6.01
CA PRO A 31 11.85 -9.49 7.33
C PRO A 31 10.55 -9.80 8.07
N ILE A 32 9.43 -9.15 7.73
CA ILE A 32 8.16 -9.42 8.43
C ILE A 32 7.46 -10.70 7.96
N VAL A 33 7.81 -11.24 6.78
CA VAL A 33 7.14 -12.42 6.22
C VAL A 33 7.15 -13.62 7.17
N PRO A 34 8.26 -13.97 7.82
CA PRO A 34 8.27 -15.06 8.81
C PRO A 34 7.41 -14.80 10.06
N GLU A 35 7.13 -13.51 10.37
CA GLU A 35 6.31 -13.11 11.52
C GLU A 35 4.80 -13.15 11.20
N LEU A 36 4.45 -13.22 9.91
CA LEU A 36 3.07 -13.37 9.47
C LEU A 36 2.64 -14.82 9.61
N GLU A 37 1.77 -15.09 10.56
CA GLU A 37 1.20 -16.43 10.83
C GLU A 37 0.09 -16.75 9.84
N LEU A 38 0.45 -17.17 8.61
CA LEU A 38 -0.49 -17.46 7.53
C LEU A 38 -0.86 -18.94 7.47
N ASP A 39 -2.14 -19.24 7.29
CA ASP A 39 -2.67 -20.62 7.27
C ASP A 39 -2.46 -21.34 5.92
N ARG A 40 -1.96 -20.62 4.91
CA ARG A 40 -1.78 -21.13 3.54
C ARG A 40 -0.55 -20.53 2.86
N PRO A 41 -0.03 -21.16 1.82
CA PRO A 41 1.05 -20.60 1.00
C PRO A 41 0.61 -19.28 0.34
N VAL A 42 1.43 -18.25 0.50
CA VAL A 42 1.25 -16.92 -0.09
C VAL A 42 2.54 -16.52 -0.79
N ARG A 43 2.40 -15.89 -1.96
CA ARG A 43 3.49 -15.26 -2.69
C ARG A 43 3.56 -13.79 -2.31
N PHE A 44 4.71 -13.36 -1.80
CA PHE A 44 5.03 -11.96 -1.54
C PHE A 44 5.89 -11.40 -2.67
N VAL A 45 5.53 -10.22 -3.15
CA VAL A 45 6.26 -9.47 -4.17
C VAL A 45 6.56 -8.08 -3.61
N PHE A 46 7.84 -7.79 -3.40
CA PHE A 46 8.33 -6.52 -2.88
C PHE A 46 9.08 -5.77 -3.99
N PRO A 47 8.41 -4.94 -4.80
CA PRO A 47 9.04 -4.25 -5.91
C PRO A 47 9.94 -3.11 -5.43
N HIS A 48 11.01 -2.85 -6.19
CA HIS A 48 11.85 -1.67 -6.00
C HIS A 48 11.27 -0.49 -6.78
N ALA A 49 10.95 0.61 -6.10
CA ALA A 49 10.53 1.83 -6.77
C ALA A 49 11.61 2.38 -7.73
N PRO A 50 11.23 3.09 -8.78
CA PRO A 50 12.21 3.78 -9.64
C PRO A 50 13.07 4.77 -8.85
N VAL A 51 14.33 4.92 -9.24
CA VAL A 51 15.21 5.98 -8.70
C VAL A 51 14.93 7.29 -9.42
N ARG A 52 14.49 8.30 -8.67
CA ARG A 52 14.16 9.64 -9.20
C ARG A 52 14.63 10.74 -8.26
N PRO A 53 14.79 11.99 -8.74
CA PRO A 53 15.00 13.13 -7.85
C PRO A 53 13.76 13.35 -6.98
N VAL A 54 13.95 13.75 -5.71
CA VAL A 54 12.88 14.04 -4.77
C VAL A 54 13.03 15.50 -4.29
N THR A 55 12.00 16.30 -4.57
CA THR A 55 12.05 17.77 -4.39
C THR A 55 12.26 18.17 -2.92
N ILE A 56 11.53 17.57 -1.97
CA ILE A 56 11.71 17.89 -0.54
C ILE A 56 13.10 17.54 0.00
N ASN A 57 13.79 16.61 -0.67
CA ASN A 57 15.17 16.23 -0.36
C ASN A 57 16.18 16.94 -1.29
N GLN A 58 15.88 18.19 -1.67
CA GLN A 58 16.77 19.04 -2.48
C GLN A 58 17.17 18.40 -3.82
N GLY A 59 16.29 17.59 -4.42
CA GLY A 59 16.54 16.90 -5.68
C GLY A 59 17.46 15.67 -5.55
N MET A 60 17.76 15.22 -4.33
CA MET A 60 18.52 13.97 -4.11
C MET A 60 17.81 12.80 -4.78
N ARG A 61 18.59 11.98 -5.52
CA ARG A 61 18.05 10.80 -6.20
C ARG A 61 17.92 9.62 -5.25
N MET A 62 16.73 9.11 -5.14
CA MET A 62 16.41 7.94 -4.30
C MET A 62 15.26 7.14 -4.89
N ARG A 63 15.01 5.93 -4.37
CA ARG A 63 13.83 5.15 -4.72
C ARG A 63 12.58 5.88 -4.22
N ALA A 64 11.70 6.22 -5.16
CA ALA A 64 10.46 6.92 -4.86
C ALA A 64 9.36 6.56 -5.87
N TRP A 65 8.16 6.32 -5.38
CA TRP A 65 7.00 6.04 -6.22
C TRP A 65 6.53 7.29 -6.97
N TYR A 66 6.62 8.46 -6.33
CA TYR A 66 6.31 9.77 -6.91
C TYR A 66 7.17 10.85 -6.23
N ASP A 67 7.21 12.04 -6.81
CA ASP A 67 7.91 13.15 -6.18
C ASP A 67 7.10 13.73 -5.02
N ILE A 68 7.74 14.05 -3.92
CA ILE A 68 7.14 14.81 -2.83
C ILE A 68 7.59 16.26 -2.95
N LEU A 69 6.64 17.11 -3.37
CA LEU A 69 6.90 18.53 -3.68
C LEU A 69 7.03 19.36 -2.40
N GLN A 70 6.26 19.01 -1.36
CA GLN A 70 6.28 19.67 -0.06
C GLN A 70 5.68 18.77 1.03
N PHE A 71 5.95 19.09 2.29
CA PHE A 71 5.27 18.50 3.42
C PHE A 71 3.90 19.17 3.64
N GLY A 72 2.90 18.37 4.06
CA GLY A 72 1.57 18.88 4.38
C GLY A 72 0.66 19.11 3.16
N PRO A 73 -0.41 19.92 3.30
CA PRO A 73 -1.35 20.21 2.22
C PRO A 73 -0.69 21.02 1.11
N GLY A 74 -0.99 20.67 -0.16
CA GLY A 74 -0.47 21.41 -1.29
C GLY A 74 -0.57 20.63 -2.60
N PRO A 75 0.18 21.04 -3.64
CA PRO A 75 0.19 20.34 -4.90
C PRO A 75 0.82 18.95 -4.74
N GLU A 76 0.24 17.97 -5.42
CA GLU A 76 0.76 16.60 -5.49
C GLU A 76 1.38 16.36 -6.88
N ASP A 77 2.38 15.48 -6.94
CA ASP A 77 2.92 14.98 -8.22
C ASP A 77 1.92 13.98 -8.84
N GLU A 78 0.82 14.51 -9.38
CA GLU A 78 -0.21 13.68 -10.02
C GLU A 78 0.36 12.76 -11.09
N ALA A 79 1.27 13.28 -11.92
CA ALA A 79 1.88 12.50 -12.99
C ALA A 79 2.68 11.30 -12.45
N GLY A 80 3.47 11.50 -11.40
CA GLY A 80 4.24 10.45 -10.73
C GLY A 80 3.34 9.44 -10.02
N VAL A 81 2.29 9.89 -9.32
CA VAL A 81 1.31 9.01 -8.69
C VAL A 81 0.61 8.12 -9.73
N ARG A 82 0.15 8.68 -10.86
CA ARG A 82 -0.50 7.92 -11.93
C ARG A 82 0.48 7.00 -12.68
N ALA A 83 1.73 7.40 -12.83
CA ALA A 83 2.76 6.52 -13.41
C ALA A 83 3.02 5.31 -12.51
N SER A 84 3.11 5.50 -11.19
CA SER A 84 3.29 4.42 -10.24
C SER A 84 2.05 3.52 -10.12
N GLN A 85 0.84 4.06 -10.23
CA GLN A 85 -0.38 3.27 -10.37
C GLN A 85 -0.27 2.28 -11.54
N LYS A 86 0.14 2.74 -12.73
CA LYS A 86 0.32 1.87 -13.91
C LYS A 86 1.36 0.77 -13.69
N LEU A 87 2.44 1.07 -12.95
CA LEU A 87 3.43 0.05 -12.60
C LEU A 87 2.83 -1.04 -11.71
N VAL A 88 2.02 -0.68 -10.72
CA VAL A 88 1.34 -1.64 -9.85
C VAL A 88 0.27 -2.42 -10.61
N GLU A 89 -0.49 -1.79 -11.49
CA GLU A 89 -1.46 -2.46 -12.37
C GLU A 89 -0.79 -3.52 -13.26
N ALA A 90 0.39 -3.23 -13.80
CA ALA A 90 1.17 -4.22 -14.56
C ALA A 90 1.64 -5.40 -13.69
N MET A 91 1.96 -5.17 -12.41
CA MET A 91 2.29 -6.25 -11.48
C MET A 91 1.06 -7.09 -11.13
N ILE A 92 -0.11 -6.48 -10.92
CA ILE A 92 -1.37 -7.21 -10.73
C ILE A 92 -1.63 -8.12 -11.92
N ALA A 93 -1.51 -7.61 -13.14
CA ALA A 93 -1.69 -8.39 -14.37
C ALA A 93 -0.71 -9.58 -14.43
N ALA A 94 0.57 -9.35 -14.15
CA ALA A 94 1.58 -10.40 -14.12
C ALA A 94 1.28 -11.50 -13.07
N GLU A 95 0.79 -11.13 -11.88
CA GLU A 95 0.39 -12.11 -10.87
C GLU A 95 -0.89 -12.88 -11.29
N ARG A 96 -1.83 -12.25 -11.99
CA ARG A 96 -2.98 -12.93 -12.60
C ARG A 96 -2.56 -13.95 -13.66
N GLU A 97 -1.64 -13.56 -14.54
CA GLU A 97 -1.07 -14.46 -15.57
C GLU A 97 -0.34 -15.66 -14.95
N ARG A 98 0.27 -15.51 -13.75
CA ARG A 98 0.85 -16.60 -12.96
C ARG A 98 -0.22 -17.52 -12.32
N GLY A 99 -1.50 -17.19 -12.42
CA GLY A 99 -2.60 -17.96 -11.85
C GLY A 99 -2.98 -17.57 -10.42
N MET A 100 -2.49 -16.44 -9.89
CA MET A 100 -2.89 -15.97 -8.57
C MET A 100 -4.36 -15.56 -8.57
N ARG A 101 -5.16 -16.22 -7.72
CA ARG A 101 -6.62 -16.01 -7.62
C ARG A 101 -6.97 -14.84 -6.70
N ALA A 102 -6.21 -14.68 -5.64
CA ALA A 102 -6.37 -13.60 -4.67
C ALA A 102 -5.13 -12.69 -4.71
N ILE A 103 -5.32 -11.39 -4.93
CA ILE A 103 -4.24 -10.40 -4.92
C ILE A 103 -4.56 -9.33 -3.88
N VAL A 104 -3.64 -9.13 -2.96
CA VAL A 104 -3.68 -8.07 -1.95
C VAL A 104 -2.64 -7.02 -2.32
N LEU A 105 -3.00 -5.75 -2.23
CA LEU A 105 -2.04 -4.65 -2.29
C LEU A 105 -1.72 -4.19 -0.87
N ALA A 106 -0.44 -4.16 -0.54
CA ALA A 106 0.07 -3.70 0.73
C ALA A 106 1.09 -2.57 0.51
N GLY A 107 1.17 -1.62 1.42
CA GLY A 107 2.18 -0.58 1.32
C GLY A 107 2.29 0.27 2.57
N PHE A 108 3.52 0.75 2.80
CA PHE A 108 3.88 1.62 3.90
C PHE A 108 4.19 3.03 3.37
N SER A 109 3.71 4.05 4.08
CA SER A 109 4.04 5.45 3.78
C SER A 109 3.71 5.81 2.32
N GLN A 110 4.71 6.22 1.52
CA GLN A 110 4.54 6.52 0.10
C GLN A 110 4.00 5.32 -0.70
N GLY A 111 4.44 4.09 -0.39
CA GLY A 111 3.90 2.87 -0.96
C GLY A 111 2.42 2.65 -0.61
N GLY A 112 2.03 2.97 0.63
CA GLY A 112 0.64 2.93 1.09
C GLY A 112 -0.27 3.88 0.30
N ALA A 113 0.23 5.07 -0.03
CA ALA A 113 -0.51 6.02 -0.87
C ALA A 113 -0.77 5.43 -2.27
N ILE A 114 0.23 4.78 -2.87
CA ILE A 114 0.08 4.17 -4.21
C ILE A 114 -0.85 2.95 -4.18
N VAL A 115 -0.84 2.13 -3.13
CA VAL A 115 -1.77 1.00 -3.07
C VAL A 115 -3.22 1.46 -2.91
N LEU A 116 -3.49 2.51 -2.14
CA LEU A 116 -4.82 3.13 -2.07
C LEU A 116 -5.22 3.71 -3.44
N GLN A 117 -4.32 4.49 -4.06
CA GLN A 117 -4.54 5.07 -5.39
C GLN A 117 -4.93 4.00 -6.41
N THR A 118 -4.18 2.90 -6.45
CA THR A 118 -4.36 1.82 -7.41
C THR A 118 -5.61 1.01 -7.11
N ALA A 119 -5.75 0.49 -5.90
CA ALA A 119 -6.82 -0.42 -5.54
C ALA A 119 -8.21 0.18 -5.77
N LEU A 120 -8.39 1.45 -5.40
CA LEU A 120 -9.68 2.12 -5.51
C LEU A 120 -10.08 2.43 -6.96
N ARG A 121 -9.13 2.41 -7.91
CA ARG A 121 -9.34 2.70 -9.33
C ARG A 121 -9.19 1.48 -10.23
N HIS A 122 -8.64 0.38 -9.72
CA HIS A 122 -8.37 -0.83 -10.50
C HIS A 122 -9.65 -1.51 -10.98
N GLY A 123 -9.69 -1.91 -12.26
CA GLY A 123 -10.89 -2.45 -12.92
C GLY A 123 -11.26 -3.88 -12.53
N GLU A 124 -10.36 -4.63 -11.88
CA GLU A 124 -10.60 -6.00 -11.44
C GLU A 124 -10.64 -6.09 -9.90
N ARG A 125 -11.39 -7.09 -9.41
CA ARG A 125 -11.53 -7.30 -7.97
C ARG A 125 -10.21 -7.74 -7.33
N LEU A 126 -9.81 -7.02 -6.28
CA LEU A 126 -8.72 -7.35 -5.38
C LEU A 126 -9.24 -8.09 -4.13
N ALA A 127 -8.38 -8.85 -3.47
CA ALA A 127 -8.71 -9.55 -2.24
C ALA A 127 -8.69 -8.62 -1.03
N GLY A 128 -7.83 -7.62 -1.02
CA GLY A 128 -7.74 -6.66 0.08
C GLY A 128 -6.67 -5.58 -0.14
N VAL A 129 -6.65 -4.61 0.77
CA VAL A 129 -5.70 -3.51 0.80
C VAL A 129 -5.16 -3.34 2.22
N LEU A 130 -3.83 -3.24 2.36
CA LEU A 130 -3.12 -2.85 3.58
C LEU A 130 -2.47 -1.48 3.34
N ALA A 131 -2.93 -0.45 4.03
CA ALA A 131 -2.45 0.92 3.91
C ALA A 131 -1.88 1.39 5.25
N LEU A 132 -0.54 1.30 5.40
CA LEU A 132 0.18 1.48 6.66
C LEU A 132 0.86 2.84 6.71
N SER A 133 0.64 3.60 7.79
CA SER A 133 1.24 4.93 8.05
C SER A 133 1.20 5.85 6.82
N THR A 134 0.00 6.03 6.23
CA THR A 134 -0.17 6.66 4.92
C THR A 134 -1.40 7.55 4.82
N TYR A 135 -1.64 8.08 3.63
CA TYR A 135 -2.77 8.92 3.28
C TYR A 135 -3.28 8.61 1.87
N LEU A 136 -4.47 9.10 1.54
CA LEU A 136 -5.07 8.96 0.21
C LEU A 136 -4.61 10.09 -0.71
N PRO A 137 -3.77 9.82 -1.73
CA PRO A 137 -3.36 10.82 -2.72
C PRO A 137 -4.50 11.07 -3.72
N LEU A 138 -4.44 12.18 -4.43
CA LEU A 138 -5.41 12.57 -5.48
C LEU A 138 -6.86 12.35 -5.04
N HIS A 139 -7.16 12.64 -3.77
CA HIS A 139 -8.46 12.36 -3.16
C HIS A 139 -9.61 13.10 -3.85
N ARG A 140 -9.35 14.25 -4.50
CA ARG A 140 -10.36 15.05 -5.19
C ARG A 140 -10.92 14.38 -6.43
N THR A 141 -10.16 13.51 -7.09
CA THR A 141 -10.59 12.81 -8.30
C THR A 141 -11.19 11.44 -8.01
N LEU A 142 -11.06 10.93 -6.77
CA LEU A 142 -11.43 9.56 -6.43
C LEU A 142 -12.90 9.26 -6.72
N GLU A 143 -13.82 10.14 -6.34
CA GLU A 143 -15.26 9.89 -6.50
C GLU A 143 -15.64 9.64 -7.98
N ALA A 144 -15.02 10.38 -8.90
CA ALA A 144 -15.25 10.23 -10.34
C ALA A 144 -14.52 9.02 -10.95
N GLU A 145 -13.39 8.62 -10.36
CA GLU A 145 -12.47 7.61 -10.93
C GLU A 145 -12.59 6.23 -10.26
N ARG A 146 -13.30 6.11 -9.14
CA ARG A 146 -13.36 4.86 -8.38
C ARG A 146 -14.01 3.73 -9.18
N SER A 147 -13.38 2.56 -9.08
CA SER A 147 -13.85 1.35 -9.74
C SER A 147 -15.01 0.69 -8.96
N ALA A 148 -16.03 0.26 -9.68
CA ALA A 148 -17.11 -0.56 -9.09
C ALA A 148 -16.60 -1.93 -8.62
N ALA A 149 -15.54 -2.47 -9.25
CA ALA A 149 -14.99 -3.79 -8.92
C ALA A 149 -14.43 -3.87 -7.49
N ASN A 150 -13.91 -2.74 -6.96
CA ASN A 150 -13.29 -2.66 -5.64
C ASN A 150 -14.11 -1.82 -4.64
N ARG A 151 -15.42 -1.63 -4.88
CA ARG A 151 -16.30 -0.90 -3.97
C ARG A 151 -16.37 -1.55 -2.58
N GLU A 152 -16.34 -2.87 -2.53
CA GLU A 152 -16.44 -3.69 -1.31
C GLU A 152 -15.09 -4.32 -0.93
N VAL A 153 -13.96 -3.86 -1.51
CA VAL A 153 -12.65 -4.41 -1.16
C VAL A 153 -12.37 -4.18 0.32
N PRO A 154 -11.97 -5.20 1.08
CA PRO A 154 -11.56 -5.02 2.47
C PRO A 154 -10.34 -4.11 2.55
N ILE A 155 -10.39 -3.09 3.40
CA ILE A 155 -9.29 -2.14 3.61
C ILE A 155 -8.88 -2.18 5.07
N PHE A 156 -7.61 -2.49 5.33
CA PHE A 156 -6.96 -2.32 6.62
C PHE A 156 -6.11 -1.06 6.55
N MET A 157 -6.36 -0.12 7.44
CA MET A 157 -5.53 1.08 7.61
C MET A 157 -4.99 1.12 9.04
N ALA A 158 -3.69 1.38 9.17
CA ALA A 158 -3.03 1.49 10.46
C ALA A 158 -2.10 2.70 10.50
N HIS A 159 -1.93 3.31 11.69
CA HIS A 159 -1.13 4.52 11.83
C HIS A 159 -0.52 4.66 13.23
N GLY A 160 0.69 5.25 13.28
CA GLY A 160 1.35 5.61 14.51
C GLY A 160 0.70 6.86 15.15
N GLN A 161 0.41 6.80 16.46
CA GLN A 161 -0.15 7.95 17.20
C GLN A 161 0.85 9.11 17.31
N TYR A 162 2.15 8.81 17.21
CA TYR A 162 3.26 9.77 17.32
C TYR A 162 4.01 9.94 15.99
N ASP A 163 3.32 9.67 14.86
CA ASP A 163 3.89 9.81 13.51
C ASP A 163 4.14 11.30 13.22
N ASP A 164 5.42 11.66 13.13
CA ASP A 164 5.91 13.02 12.84
C ASP A 164 6.21 13.25 11.35
N VAL A 165 6.14 12.21 10.53
CA VAL A 165 6.32 12.26 9.07
C VAL A 165 4.99 12.49 8.35
N ILE A 166 3.99 11.65 8.67
CA ILE A 166 2.62 11.80 8.19
C ILE A 166 1.72 11.97 9.41
N PRO A 167 1.28 13.19 9.75
CA PRO A 167 0.43 13.42 10.91
C PRO A 167 -0.82 12.53 10.90
N LEU A 168 -1.13 11.92 12.05
CA LEU A 168 -2.30 11.05 12.24
C LEU A 168 -3.59 11.64 11.67
N GLN A 169 -3.79 12.94 11.83
CA GLN A 169 -4.96 13.65 11.30
C GLN A 169 -5.12 13.47 9.78
N ARG A 170 -4.01 13.40 9.01
CA ARG A 170 -4.07 13.21 7.55
C ARG A 170 -4.56 11.82 7.18
N ALA A 171 -4.16 10.81 7.93
CA ALA A 171 -4.65 9.44 7.75
C ALA A 171 -6.12 9.32 8.15
N GLU A 172 -6.54 9.95 9.25
CA GLU A 172 -7.95 10.01 9.68
C GLU A 172 -8.84 10.69 8.65
N GLN A 173 -8.40 11.79 8.05
CA GLN A 173 -9.13 12.46 6.96
C GLN A 173 -9.29 11.54 5.75
N SER A 174 -8.25 10.77 5.42
CA SER A 174 -8.29 9.77 4.34
C SER A 174 -9.30 8.66 4.65
N ARG A 175 -9.26 8.10 5.86
CA ARG A 175 -10.22 7.10 6.33
C ARG A 175 -11.65 7.62 6.25
N GLN A 176 -11.93 8.80 6.81
CA GLN A 176 -13.26 9.42 6.82
C GLN A 176 -13.80 9.62 5.39
N LEU A 177 -12.93 10.01 4.44
CA LEU A 177 -13.35 10.12 3.04
C LEU A 177 -13.72 8.76 2.46
N LEU A 178 -12.91 7.72 2.68
CA LEU A 178 -13.21 6.36 2.23
C LEU A 178 -14.54 5.85 2.79
N GLU A 179 -14.79 6.05 4.08
CA GLU A 179 -16.05 5.67 4.75
C GLU A 179 -17.25 6.45 4.17
N ARG A 180 -17.12 7.75 3.92
CA ARG A 180 -18.17 8.55 3.24
C ARG A 180 -18.48 8.05 1.82
N LEU A 181 -17.46 7.52 1.13
CA LEU A 181 -17.62 6.90 -0.19
C LEU A 181 -18.15 5.46 -0.14
N GLY A 182 -18.44 4.95 1.05
CA GLY A 182 -19.06 3.64 1.29
C GLY A 182 -18.07 2.49 1.44
N HIS A 183 -16.76 2.74 1.54
CA HIS A 183 -15.78 1.70 1.84
C HIS A 183 -15.80 1.32 3.31
N LYS A 184 -15.62 0.02 3.61
CA LYS A 184 -15.45 -0.49 4.97
C LYS A 184 -13.97 -0.50 5.30
N VAL A 185 -13.55 0.37 6.24
CA VAL A 185 -12.17 0.49 6.68
C VAL A 185 -12.02 -0.12 8.07
N GLN A 186 -11.17 -1.12 8.20
CA GLN A 186 -10.67 -1.58 9.50
C GLN A 186 -9.54 -0.65 9.90
N TRP A 187 -9.76 0.18 10.93
CA TRP A 187 -8.85 1.22 11.37
C TRP A 187 -8.18 0.88 12.70
N HIS A 188 -6.85 0.98 12.73
CA HIS A 188 -6.03 0.77 13.93
C HIS A 188 -5.08 1.93 14.15
N THR A 189 -4.79 2.24 15.41
CA THR A 189 -3.71 3.15 15.80
C THR A 189 -2.86 2.51 16.88
N TYR A 190 -1.54 2.75 16.83
CA TYR A 190 -0.58 2.19 17.78
C TYR A 190 0.28 3.29 18.38
N PRO A 191 0.76 3.14 19.63
CA PRO A 191 1.62 4.12 20.31
C PRO A 191 3.05 4.08 19.76
N MET A 192 3.22 4.38 18.48
CA MET A 192 4.49 4.34 17.75
C MET A 192 4.66 5.57 16.85
N PRO A 193 5.92 5.90 16.44
CA PRO A 193 6.21 6.90 15.42
C PRO A 193 5.88 6.39 14.01
N HIS A 194 6.53 6.95 12.97
CA HIS A 194 6.42 6.51 11.56
C HIS A 194 7.14 5.16 11.35
N SER A 195 6.53 4.08 11.79
CA SER A 195 7.08 2.72 11.78
C SER A 195 5.97 1.68 11.78
N VAL A 196 6.32 0.41 11.95
CA VAL A 196 5.41 -0.70 12.27
C VAL A 196 5.83 -1.31 13.61
N CYS A 197 4.88 -1.90 14.34
CA CYS A 197 5.15 -2.56 15.62
C CYS A 197 4.63 -4.02 15.61
N PRO A 198 5.05 -4.86 16.57
CA PRO A 198 4.63 -6.26 16.63
C PRO A 198 3.11 -6.44 16.70
N GLU A 199 2.41 -5.57 17.41
CA GLU A 199 0.96 -5.60 17.52
C GLU A 199 0.28 -5.35 16.16
N GLU A 200 0.81 -4.40 15.37
CA GLU A 200 0.34 -4.15 14.01
C GLU A 200 0.59 -5.36 13.10
N ILE A 201 1.75 -6.01 13.20
CA ILE A 201 2.06 -7.21 12.41
C ILE A 201 1.10 -8.35 12.76
N ALA A 202 0.73 -8.53 14.02
CA ALA A 202 -0.25 -9.53 14.45
C ALA A 202 -1.65 -9.24 13.89
N ASP A 203 -2.07 -7.97 13.88
CA ASP A 203 -3.34 -7.54 13.30
C ASP A 203 -3.35 -7.69 11.77
N ILE A 204 -2.24 -7.39 11.09
CA ILE A 204 -2.04 -7.66 9.66
C ILE A 204 -2.17 -9.15 9.37
N SER A 205 -1.54 -10.02 10.17
CA SER A 205 -1.65 -11.47 10.04
C SER A 205 -3.10 -11.93 10.14
N THR A 206 -3.83 -11.40 11.12
CA THR A 206 -5.25 -11.71 11.33
C THR A 206 -6.11 -11.25 10.15
N PHE A 207 -5.85 -10.05 9.63
CA PHE A 207 -6.55 -9.53 8.46
C PHE A 207 -6.27 -10.39 7.22
N LEU A 208 -5.00 -10.71 6.94
CA LEU A 208 -4.63 -11.53 5.79
C LEU A 208 -5.25 -12.93 5.85
N ARG A 209 -5.24 -13.61 7.00
CA ARG A 209 -5.91 -14.91 7.19
C ARG A 209 -7.40 -14.88 6.87
N LYS A 210 -8.06 -13.75 7.17
CA LYS A 210 -9.50 -13.59 6.91
C LYS A 210 -9.84 -13.39 5.44
N ILE A 211 -8.96 -12.75 4.67
CA ILE A 211 -9.24 -12.35 3.28
C ILE A 211 -8.60 -13.25 2.23
N LEU A 212 -7.62 -14.05 2.61
CA LEU A 212 -6.93 -15.02 1.75
C LEU A 212 -7.45 -16.43 1.98
#